data_8e2f4b98031e2f8ff52939bac4465623
#
_entry.id   8e2f4b98031e2f8ff52939bac4465623
#
_cell.length_a   1.000
_cell.length_b   1.000
_cell.length_c   1.000
_cell.angle_alpha   90.00
_cell.angle_beta   90.00
_cell.angle_gamma   90.00
#
_symmetry.space_group_name_H-M   'P 1'
#
loop_
_entity.id
_entity.type
_entity.pdbx_description
1 polymer ?
#
loop_
_entity_poly.entity_id
_entity_poly.type
_entity_poly.pdbx_seq_one_letter_code
_entity_poly.pdbx_strand_id
1 'polypeptide(L)'
;AITDATSLTEAGYIGDDIESVVSKLLAAADNDVERAEHGIIFIDEIDKIAKKKNTNQRDVSGEAVQQGMLKLLEGSDIEVPVGANSKNAMVPMTTVDTKNILFICGGAFPELEEVIKERLNKEASIGFKADLKDKYDKEENLLCKVTVEDVRKFGMIPEFLGRLPITVTLQALTKDLMVRILTEPKNCLVSQYKKLFDLDKVDLEFTPEALDAIAEKTIARKTGAR
;
A
#
# COMPACT_ATOMS: atom_id res chain seq x y z
N ALA A 1 12.79 -3.53 -0.98
CA ALA A 1 12.50 -2.47 -1.95
C ALA A 1 11.09 -1.91 -1.75
N ILE A 2 10.87 -0.67 -2.15
CA ILE A 2 9.55 -0.02 -2.14
C ILE A 2 9.23 0.39 -3.57
N THR A 3 8.03 0.12 -4.04
CA THR A 3 7.53 0.52 -5.36
C THR A 3 6.07 0.95 -5.27
N ASP A 4 5.63 1.71 -6.27
CA ASP A 4 4.26 2.19 -6.39
C ASP A 4 3.55 1.41 -7.51
N ALA A 5 2.37 0.87 -7.23
CA ALA A 5 1.60 0.08 -8.20
C ALA A 5 1.15 0.92 -9.40
N THR A 6 1.00 2.24 -9.25
CA THR A 6 0.59 3.14 -10.34
C THR A 6 1.68 3.33 -11.40
N SER A 7 2.94 3.08 -11.05
CA SER A 7 4.06 3.13 -12.00
C SER A 7 4.16 1.88 -12.87
N LEU A 8 3.49 0.79 -12.48
CA LEU A 8 3.58 -0.50 -13.14
C LEU A 8 2.61 -0.58 -14.32
N THR A 9 3.07 -1.14 -15.42
CA THR A 9 2.26 -1.37 -16.63
C THR A 9 2.46 -2.76 -17.18
N GLU A 10 1.53 -3.21 -18.03
CA GLU A 10 1.72 -4.43 -18.81
C GLU A 10 2.93 -4.27 -19.74
N ALA A 11 3.72 -5.32 -19.92
CA ALA A 11 4.91 -5.32 -20.77
C ALA A 11 4.63 -4.77 -22.18
N GLY A 12 5.47 -3.82 -22.62
CA GLY A 12 5.35 -3.16 -23.93
C GLY A 12 4.57 -1.84 -23.95
N TYR A 13 4.06 -1.37 -22.80
CA TYR A 13 3.47 -0.04 -22.65
C TYR A 13 4.43 0.93 -21.95
N ILE A 14 4.11 2.22 -21.99
CA ILE A 14 4.92 3.26 -21.31
C ILE A 14 4.71 3.15 -19.81
N GLY A 15 5.76 2.80 -19.08
CA GLY A 15 5.80 2.62 -17.63
C GLY A 15 6.87 1.64 -17.22
N ASP A 16 6.98 1.39 -15.91
CA ASP A 16 7.89 0.40 -15.36
C ASP A 16 7.31 -1.01 -15.62
N ASP A 17 8.13 -1.89 -16.18
CA ASP A 17 7.78 -3.31 -16.29
C ASP A 17 7.61 -3.93 -14.91
N ILE A 18 6.70 -4.90 -14.77
CA ILE A 18 6.43 -5.57 -13.49
C ILE A 18 7.71 -6.19 -12.91
N GLU A 19 8.59 -6.73 -13.75
CA GLU A 19 9.88 -7.28 -13.33
C GLU A 19 10.86 -6.20 -12.83
N SER A 20 10.65 -4.92 -13.12
CA SER A 20 11.45 -3.81 -12.57
C SER A 20 11.41 -3.74 -11.04
N VAL A 21 10.36 -4.26 -10.44
CA VAL A 21 10.21 -4.38 -8.97
C VAL A 21 11.32 -5.26 -8.40
N VAL A 22 11.64 -6.38 -9.07
CA VAL A 22 12.71 -7.29 -8.67
C VAL A 22 14.08 -6.65 -8.94
N SER A 23 14.23 -5.89 -10.04
CA SER A 23 15.45 -5.12 -10.30
C SER A 23 15.76 -4.10 -9.20
N LYS A 24 14.72 -3.39 -8.71
CA LYS A 24 14.85 -2.47 -7.57
C LYS A 24 15.27 -3.20 -6.28
N LEU A 25 14.77 -4.42 -6.06
CA LEU A 25 15.18 -5.24 -4.92
C LEU A 25 16.64 -5.69 -5.05
N LEU A 26 17.06 -6.16 -6.23
CA LEU A 26 18.42 -6.58 -6.49
C LEU A 26 19.39 -5.41 -6.28
N ALA A 27 19.06 -4.23 -6.79
CA ALA A 27 19.87 -3.02 -6.55
C ALA A 27 19.96 -2.66 -5.05
N ALA A 28 18.86 -2.79 -4.29
CA ALA A 28 18.85 -2.56 -2.85
C ALA A 28 19.65 -3.62 -2.06
N ALA A 29 19.89 -4.79 -2.66
CA ALA A 29 20.72 -5.86 -2.13
C ALA A 29 22.19 -5.76 -2.60
N ASP A 30 22.63 -4.62 -3.12
CA ASP A 30 23.97 -4.41 -3.67
C ASP A 30 24.32 -5.35 -4.84
N ASN A 31 23.31 -5.76 -5.62
CA ASN A 31 23.35 -6.75 -6.70
C ASN A 31 23.75 -8.17 -6.24
N ASP A 32 23.56 -8.48 -4.98
CA ASP A 32 23.70 -9.82 -4.42
C ASP A 32 22.38 -10.57 -4.59
N VAL A 33 22.37 -11.60 -5.45
CA VAL A 33 21.18 -12.38 -5.79
C VAL A 33 20.66 -13.13 -4.56
N GLU A 34 21.52 -13.80 -3.78
CA GLU A 34 21.14 -14.57 -2.62
C GLU A 34 20.45 -13.70 -1.54
N ARG A 35 20.94 -12.47 -1.33
CA ARG A 35 20.31 -11.50 -0.44
C ARG A 35 18.98 -11.00 -1.01
N ALA A 36 18.88 -10.78 -2.31
CA ALA A 36 17.65 -10.33 -2.95
C ALA A 36 16.54 -11.38 -2.83
N GLU A 37 16.85 -12.67 -3.03
CA GLU A 37 15.90 -13.78 -2.93
C GLU A 37 15.29 -13.96 -1.54
N HIS A 38 15.89 -13.39 -0.50
CA HIS A 38 15.38 -13.36 0.87
C HIS A 38 14.93 -11.94 1.30
N GLY A 39 14.64 -11.10 0.33
CA GLY A 39 14.28 -9.70 0.55
C GLY A 39 12.81 -9.47 0.81
N ILE A 40 12.47 -8.18 0.95
CA ILE A 40 11.10 -7.70 1.14
C ILE A 40 10.78 -6.69 0.05
N ILE A 41 9.64 -6.88 -0.61
CA ILE A 41 9.09 -5.92 -1.57
C ILE A 41 7.80 -5.35 -0.99
N PHE A 42 7.77 -4.03 -0.83
CA PHE A 42 6.56 -3.28 -0.48
C PHE A 42 6.01 -2.60 -1.72
N ILE A 43 4.75 -2.89 -2.05
CA ILE A 43 4.03 -2.30 -3.19
C ILE A 43 2.95 -1.41 -2.64
N ASP A 44 3.11 -0.09 -2.80
CA ASP A 44 2.14 0.90 -2.36
C ASP A 44 1.07 1.17 -3.42
N GLU A 45 -0.03 1.78 -3.00
CA GLU A 45 -1.16 2.17 -3.85
C GLU A 45 -1.78 1.02 -4.65
N ILE A 46 -1.80 -0.20 -4.09
CA ILE A 46 -2.32 -1.40 -4.77
C ILE A 46 -3.80 -1.27 -5.16
N ASP A 47 -4.56 -0.43 -4.46
CA ASP A 47 -5.96 -0.13 -4.77
C ASP A 47 -6.14 0.58 -6.12
N LYS A 48 -5.10 1.22 -6.65
CA LYS A 48 -5.15 1.94 -7.92
C LYS A 48 -5.16 1.02 -9.15
N ILE A 49 -4.68 -0.21 -8.99
CA ILE A 49 -4.75 -1.23 -10.04
C ILE A 49 -6.03 -2.08 -9.95
N ALA A 50 -6.99 -1.71 -9.10
CA ALA A 50 -8.29 -2.36 -9.07
C ALA A 50 -9.04 -2.14 -10.39
N LYS A 51 -9.72 -3.18 -10.88
CA LYS A 51 -10.52 -3.12 -12.11
C LYS A 51 -11.66 -2.10 -11.97
N LYS A 52 -11.71 -1.14 -12.90
CA LYS A 52 -12.79 -0.14 -12.94
C LYS A 52 -14.08 -0.75 -13.49
N LYS A 53 -15.20 -0.54 -12.78
CA LYS A 53 -16.51 -1.16 -13.10
C LYS A 53 -17.11 -0.82 -14.47
N ASN A 54 -16.62 0.20 -15.19
CA ASN A 54 -17.29 0.78 -16.37
C ASN A 54 -16.43 0.92 -17.63
N THR A 55 -15.37 0.15 -17.83
CA THR A 55 -14.57 0.22 -19.04
C THR A 55 -14.82 -0.99 -19.95
N ASN A 56 -15.43 -0.74 -21.12
CA ASN A 56 -15.51 -1.72 -22.23
C ASN A 56 -14.17 -1.85 -22.98
N GLN A 57 -13.09 -1.22 -22.52
CA GLN A 57 -11.76 -1.28 -23.11
C GLN A 57 -10.85 -2.15 -22.23
N ARG A 58 -9.85 -2.79 -22.87
CA ARG A 58 -8.81 -3.54 -22.17
C ARG A 58 -8.12 -2.63 -21.15
N ASP A 59 -8.18 -2.99 -19.90
CA ASP A 59 -7.57 -2.24 -18.80
C ASP A 59 -6.10 -2.67 -18.64
N VAL A 60 -5.22 -1.97 -19.36
CA VAL A 60 -3.76 -2.25 -19.36
C VAL A 60 -3.04 -1.79 -18.10
N SER A 61 -3.69 -0.99 -17.27
CA SER A 61 -3.13 -0.44 -16.03
C SER A 61 -3.76 -1.02 -14.75
N GLY A 62 -4.79 -1.82 -14.87
CA GLY A 62 -5.53 -2.42 -13.77
C GLY A 62 -5.44 -3.94 -13.76
N GLU A 63 -6.44 -4.64 -14.32
CA GLU A 63 -6.50 -6.10 -14.30
C GLU A 63 -5.26 -6.77 -14.94
N ALA A 64 -4.73 -6.20 -16.03
CA ALA A 64 -3.54 -6.74 -16.69
C ALA A 64 -2.29 -6.67 -15.80
N VAL A 65 -2.13 -5.60 -15.02
CA VAL A 65 -1.03 -5.48 -14.04
C VAL A 65 -1.20 -6.49 -12.92
N GLN A 66 -2.42 -6.67 -12.38
CA GLN A 66 -2.68 -7.70 -11.37
C GLN A 66 -2.31 -9.10 -11.88
N GLN A 67 -2.71 -9.44 -13.12
CA GLN A 67 -2.36 -10.73 -13.73
C GLN A 67 -0.85 -10.89 -13.95
N GLY A 68 -0.16 -9.85 -14.42
CA GLY A 68 1.29 -9.88 -14.58
C GLY A 68 2.04 -10.09 -13.26
N MET A 69 1.55 -9.49 -12.19
CA MET A 69 2.13 -9.66 -10.84
C MET A 69 1.96 -11.08 -10.28
N LEU A 70 0.99 -11.86 -10.75
CA LEU A 70 0.83 -13.26 -10.30
C LEU A 70 2.10 -14.06 -10.48
N LYS A 71 2.82 -13.86 -11.59
CA LYS A 71 4.09 -14.55 -11.86
C LYS A 71 5.12 -14.32 -10.75
N LEU A 72 5.21 -13.10 -10.22
CA LEU A 72 6.10 -12.77 -9.11
C LEU A 72 5.64 -13.41 -7.80
N LEU A 73 4.33 -13.36 -7.53
CA LEU A 73 3.74 -13.85 -6.29
C LEU A 73 3.68 -15.39 -6.21
N GLU A 74 3.71 -16.07 -7.35
CA GLU A 74 3.72 -17.54 -7.44
C GLU A 74 5.08 -18.17 -7.16
N GLY A 75 6.14 -17.37 -7.19
CA GLY A 75 7.51 -17.83 -7.07
C GLY A 75 8.03 -18.38 -8.40
N SER A 76 8.78 -17.56 -9.12
CA SER A 76 9.36 -17.91 -10.41
C SER A 76 10.72 -17.27 -10.60
N ASP A 77 11.46 -17.82 -11.52
CA ASP A 77 12.74 -17.27 -11.97
C ASP A 77 12.49 -16.05 -12.86
N ILE A 78 12.98 -14.90 -12.43
CA ILE A 78 12.83 -13.63 -13.13
C ILE A 78 14.19 -13.14 -13.59
N GLU A 79 14.34 -12.92 -14.90
CA GLU A 79 15.54 -12.31 -15.47
C GLU A 79 15.48 -10.80 -15.33
N VAL A 80 16.48 -10.24 -14.65
CA VAL A 80 16.60 -8.81 -14.38
C VAL A 80 17.99 -8.28 -14.73
N PRO A 81 18.10 -7.00 -15.18
CA PRO A 81 19.37 -6.39 -15.46
C PRO A 81 20.15 -6.08 -14.17
N VAL A 82 21.45 -6.34 -14.18
CA VAL A 82 22.35 -6.02 -13.07
C VAL A 82 22.80 -4.57 -13.17
N GLY A 83 22.51 -3.78 -12.13
CA GLY A 83 22.91 -2.37 -12.07
C GLY A 83 22.10 -1.41 -12.97
N ALA A 84 20.96 -1.85 -13.52
CA ALA A 84 20.06 -1.03 -14.30
C ALA A 84 18.59 -1.35 -13.99
N ASN A 85 17.68 -0.38 -14.20
CA ASN A 85 16.26 -0.54 -13.94
C ASN A 85 15.44 -0.96 -15.16
N SER A 86 16.09 -1.14 -16.33
CA SER A 86 15.40 -1.46 -17.58
C SER A 86 16.13 -2.56 -18.36
N LYS A 87 15.36 -3.52 -18.87
CA LYS A 87 15.84 -4.60 -19.75
C LYS A 87 16.44 -4.11 -21.07
N ASN A 88 16.15 -2.89 -21.47
CA ASN A 88 16.71 -2.28 -22.70
C ASN A 88 18.15 -1.76 -22.53
N ALA A 89 18.69 -1.78 -21.31
CA ALA A 89 20.08 -1.45 -21.08
C ALA A 89 20.96 -2.63 -21.55
N MET A 90 22.05 -2.33 -22.27
CA MET A 90 23.09 -3.32 -22.63
C MET A 90 23.93 -3.69 -21.39
N VAL A 91 23.30 -4.32 -20.42
CA VAL A 91 23.92 -4.76 -19.14
C VAL A 91 23.75 -6.25 -18.98
N PRO A 92 24.60 -6.90 -18.20
CA PRO A 92 24.43 -8.32 -17.88
C PRO A 92 23.07 -8.57 -17.23
N MET A 93 22.42 -9.67 -17.62
CA MET A 93 21.20 -10.16 -17.00
C MET A 93 21.54 -11.20 -15.94
N THR A 94 20.77 -11.23 -14.86
CA THR A 94 20.81 -12.28 -13.85
C THR A 94 19.42 -12.78 -13.55
N THR A 95 19.33 -14.01 -13.04
CA THR A 95 18.06 -14.61 -12.64
C THR A 95 17.91 -14.51 -11.13
N VAL A 96 16.72 -14.14 -10.67
CA VAL A 96 16.33 -14.05 -9.24
C VAL A 96 15.10 -14.91 -9.04
N ASP A 97 15.15 -15.88 -8.11
CA ASP A 97 14.00 -16.68 -7.69
C ASP A 97 13.16 -15.91 -6.67
N THR A 98 11.89 -15.64 -7.02
CA THR A 98 11.00 -14.85 -6.16
C THR A 98 10.30 -15.65 -5.06
N LYS A 99 10.54 -16.96 -4.99
CA LYS A 99 9.82 -17.88 -4.09
C LYS A 99 9.92 -17.53 -2.61
N ASN A 100 11.07 -17.01 -2.17
CA ASN A 100 11.31 -16.66 -0.77
C ASN A 100 11.26 -15.15 -0.50
N ILE A 101 10.84 -14.34 -1.49
CA ILE A 101 10.64 -12.91 -1.32
C ILE A 101 9.31 -12.65 -0.62
N LEU A 102 9.33 -11.83 0.43
CA LEU A 102 8.10 -11.38 1.11
C LEU A 102 7.50 -10.19 0.35
N PHE A 103 6.28 -10.36 -0.14
CA PHE A 103 5.49 -9.28 -0.74
C PHE A 103 4.51 -8.69 0.27
N ILE A 104 4.53 -7.37 0.40
CA ILE A 104 3.60 -6.60 1.23
C ILE A 104 2.93 -5.59 0.32
N CYS A 105 1.61 -5.65 0.19
CA CYS A 105 0.83 -4.73 -0.62
C CYS A 105 0.06 -3.78 0.29
N GLY A 106 0.23 -2.47 0.10
CA GLY A 106 -0.48 -1.41 0.82
C GLY A 106 -1.40 -0.61 -0.10
N GLY A 107 -2.52 -0.12 0.44
CA GLY A 107 -3.44 0.75 -0.29
C GLY A 107 -4.46 1.39 0.63
N ALA A 108 -5.02 2.53 0.23
CA ALA A 108 -6.02 3.27 0.99
C ALA A 108 -7.44 2.72 0.79
N PHE A 109 -7.72 2.06 -0.34
CA PHE A 109 -9.01 1.47 -0.69
C PHE A 109 -10.20 2.42 -0.43
N PRO A 110 -10.22 3.63 -1.02
CA PRO A 110 -11.36 4.53 -0.88
C PRO A 110 -12.62 3.80 -1.32
N GLU A 111 -13.77 4.11 -0.73
CA GLU A 111 -15.07 3.46 -1.00
C GLU A 111 -15.19 1.98 -0.55
N LEU A 112 -14.13 1.34 -0.04
CA LEU A 112 -14.24 -0.03 0.48
C LEU A 112 -15.19 -0.10 1.67
N GLU A 113 -15.25 0.95 2.50
CA GLU A 113 -16.20 1.06 3.59
C GLU A 113 -17.65 1.01 3.10
N GLU A 114 -17.95 1.60 1.94
CA GLU A 114 -19.30 1.55 1.34
C GLU A 114 -19.67 0.14 0.90
N VAL A 115 -18.68 -0.59 0.32
CA VAL A 115 -18.88 -2.01 -0.05
C VAL A 115 -19.19 -2.87 1.17
N ILE A 116 -18.48 -2.64 2.28
CA ILE A 116 -18.69 -3.33 3.54
C ILE A 116 -20.08 -2.99 4.12
N LYS A 117 -20.46 -1.71 4.13
CA LYS A 117 -21.79 -1.25 4.56
C LYS A 117 -22.91 -1.91 3.76
N GLU A 118 -22.79 -1.95 2.44
CA GLU A 118 -23.77 -2.62 1.59
C GLU A 118 -23.94 -4.11 1.93
N ARG A 119 -22.84 -4.82 2.19
CA ARG A 119 -22.89 -6.23 2.59
C ARG A 119 -23.60 -6.40 3.92
N LEU A 120 -23.18 -5.65 4.95
CA LEU A 120 -23.73 -5.74 6.29
C LEU A 120 -25.22 -5.36 6.32
N ASN A 121 -25.64 -4.36 5.54
CA ASN A 121 -27.04 -3.97 5.42
C ASN A 121 -27.89 -5.05 4.70
N LYS A 122 -27.32 -5.74 3.68
CA LYS A 122 -28.02 -6.86 3.02
C LYS A 122 -28.20 -8.05 3.96
N GLU A 123 -27.17 -8.39 4.73
CA GLU A 123 -27.23 -9.46 5.74
C GLU A 123 -28.26 -9.13 6.84
N ALA A 124 -28.33 -7.86 7.25
CA ALA A 124 -29.29 -7.40 8.25
C ALA A 124 -30.74 -7.37 7.74
N SER A 125 -30.97 -7.12 6.44
CA SER A 125 -32.31 -7.06 5.85
C SER A 125 -32.99 -8.43 5.71
N ILE A 126 -32.23 -9.52 5.72
CA ILE A 126 -32.71 -10.90 5.69
C ILE A 126 -33.21 -11.31 7.11
N GLY A 127 -32.74 -10.64 8.16
CA GLY A 127 -33.21 -10.82 9.54
C GLY A 127 -34.09 -9.64 9.95
N PHE A 128 -35.33 -9.89 10.38
CA PHE A 128 -36.44 -9.01 10.79
C PHE A 128 -36.14 -7.76 11.66
N LYS A 129 -35.06 -7.00 11.38
CA LYS A 129 -34.66 -5.79 12.13
C LYS A 129 -34.42 -4.62 11.19
N ALA A 130 -35.48 -3.87 10.90
CA ALA A 130 -35.43 -2.65 10.07
C ALA A 130 -34.61 -1.47 10.67
N ASP A 131 -34.24 -1.54 11.94
CA ASP A 131 -33.56 -0.46 12.68
C ASP A 131 -32.03 -0.46 12.56
N LEU A 132 -31.46 -1.31 11.71
CA LEU A 132 -29.98 -1.49 11.62
C LEU A 132 -29.29 -0.60 10.57
N LYS A 133 -30.03 0.11 9.71
CA LYS A 133 -29.44 0.99 8.69
C LYS A 133 -28.58 2.11 9.29
N ASP A 134 -28.99 2.66 10.43
CA ASP A 134 -28.26 3.77 11.08
C ASP A 134 -27.10 3.30 11.98
N LYS A 135 -27.02 2.01 12.29
CA LYS A 135 -26.01 1.49 13.22
C LYS A 135 -24.62 1.47 12.62
N TYR A 136 -24.50 1.13 11.35
CA TYR A 136 -23.20 1.04 10.66
C TYR A 136 -22.70 2.38 10.11
N ASP A 137 -23.57 3.40 10.02
CA ASP A 137 -23.15 4.75 9.60
C ASP A 137 -22.33 5.49 10.67
N LYS A 138 -22.40 5.04 11.92
CA LYS A 138 -21.65 5.62 13.06
C LYS A 138 -20.50 4.75 13.55
N GLU A 139 -20.21 3.63 12.87
CA GLU A 139 -19.15 2.71 13.32
C GLU A 139 -17.80 3.17 12.80
N GLU A 140 -16.93 3.63 13.70
CA GLU A 140 -15.63 4.24 13.38
C GLU A 140 -14.59 3.27 12.79
N ASN A 141 -14.82 1.94 12.86
CA ASN A 141 -13.85 0.93 12.44
C ASN A 141 -14.45 -0.13 11.51
N LEU A 142 -15.19 0.29 10.47
CA LEU A 142 -15.79 -0.61 9.49
C LEU A 142 -14.78 -1.48 8.75
N LEU A 143 -13.60 -0.95 8.48
CA LEU A 143 -12.53 -1.69 7.80
C LEU A 143 -12.12 -2.96 8.55
N CYS A 144 -12.26 -3.01 9.89
CA CYS A 144 -11.98 -4.24 10.64
C CYS A 144 -12.91 -5.42 10.29
N LYS A 145 -14.03 -5.15 9.61
CA LYS A 145 -14.99 -6.16 9.14
C LYS A 145 -14.80 -6.54 7.67
N VAL A 146 -13.70 -6.13 7.07
CA VAL A 146 -13.40 -6.43 5.67
C VAL A 146 -13.30 -7.94 5.46
N THR A 147 -13.85 -8.40 4.33
CA THR A 147 -13.74 -9.78 3.86
C THR A 147 -13.08 -9.80 2.48
N VAL A 148 -12.55 -10.95 2.09
CA VAL A 148 -11.98 -11.14 0.73
C VAL A 148 -13.01 -10.79 -0.35
N GLU A 149 -14.30 -11.10 -0.11
CA GLU A 149 -15.39 -10.75 -1.02
C GLU A 149 -15.58 -9.24 -1.20
N ASP A 150 -15.37 -8.45 -0.16
CA ASP A 150 -15.45 -6.99 -0.24
C ASP A 150 -14.31 -6.43 -1.12
N VAL A 151 -13.10 -6.94 -0.94
CA VAL A 151 -11.93 -6.55 -1.74
C VAL A 151 -12.08 -7.01 -3.20
N ARG A 152 -12.69 -8.18 -3.43
CA ARG A 152 -13.04 -8.64 -4.77
C ARG A 152 -14.08 -7.72 -5.44
N LYS A 153 -15.12 -7.32 -4.72
CA LYS A 153 -16.14 -6.38 -5.22
C LYS A 153 -15.57 -4.99 -5.50
N PHE A 154 -14.53 -4.60 -4.77
CA PHE A 154 -13.81 -3.36 -5.03
C PHE A 154 -13.10 -3.37 -6.38
N GLY A 155 -12.65 -4.54 -6.86
CA GLY A 155 -12.05 -4.70 -8.20
C GLY A 155 -10.73 -5.47 -8.22
N MET A 156 -10.36 -6.12 -7.12
CA MET A 156 -9.21 -7.02 -7.10
C MET A 156 -9.60 -8.40 -7.65
N ILE A 157 -8.74 -8.99 -8.50
CA ILE A 157 -9.02 -10.31 -9.08
C ILE A 157 -8.83 -11.43 -8.04
N PRO A 158 -9.66 -12.49 -8.10
CA PRO A 158 -9.62 -13.57 -7.11
C PRO A 158 -8.25 -14.27 -7.02
N GLU A 159 -7.57 -14.44 -8.16
CA GLU A 159 -6.26 -15.07 -8.25
C GLU A 159 -5.21 -14.29 -7.47
N PHE A 160 -5.23 -12.96 -7.58
CA PHE A 160 -4.33 -12.06 -6.86
C PHE A 160 -4.58 -12.12 -5.35
N LEU A 161 -5.86 -12.08 -4.94
CA LEU A 161 -6.23 -12.20 -3.52
C LEU A 161 -5.85 -13.57 -2.94
N GLY A 162 -5.94 -14.62 -3.74
CA GLY A 162 -5.52 -15.96 -3.33
C GLY A 162 -4.02 -16.08 -3.03
N ARG A 163 -3.19 -15.20 -3.61
CA ARG A 163 -1.73 -15.16 -3.36
C ARG A 163 -1.35 -14.22 -2.21
N LEU A 164 -2.28 -13.37 -1.76
CA LEU A 164 -2.12 -12.46 -0.63
C LEU A 164 -3.15 -12.79 0.47
N PRO A 165 -3.05 -13.95 1.12
CA PRO A 165 -4.10 -14.46 2.00
C PRO A 165 -4.23 -13.70 3.32
N ILE A 166 -3.21 -12.94 3.70
CA ILE A 166 -3.19 -12.19 4.97
C ILE A 166 -3.62 -10.75 4.70
N THR A 167 -4.80 -10.41 5.20
CA THR A 167 -5.31 -9.03 5.15
C THR A 167 -5.23 -8.39 6.53
N VAL A 168 -4.59 -7.22 6.59
CA VAL A 168 -4.45 -6.43 7.82
C VAL A 168 -5.08 -5.05 7.60
N THR A 169 -5.91 -4.62 8.51
CA THR A 169 -6.50 -3.28 8.51
C THR A 169 -5.84 -2.39 9.54
N LEU A 170 -5.53 -1.15 9.16
CA LEU A 170 -5.01 -0.16 10.07
C LEU A 170 -6.17 0.64 10.68
N GLN A 171 -6.10 0.89 11.98
CA GLN A 171 -7.08 1.68 12.69
C GLN A 171 -6.90 3.17 12.41
N ALA A 172 -7.97 3.95 12.60
CA ALA A 172 -7.91 5.39 12.55
C ALA A 172 -6.92 5.94 13.59
N LEU A 173 -6.20 7.00 13.22
CA LEU A 173 -5.21 7.62 14.09
C LEU A 173 -5.90 8.38 15.23
N THR A 174 -5.62 7.98 16.46
CA THR A 174 -6.03 8.70 17.66
C THR A 174 -5.08 9.88 17.94
N LYS A 175 -5.50 10.83 18.80
CA LYS A 175 -4.66 11.96 19.22
C LYS A 175 -3.31 11.49 19.80
N ASP A 176 -3.33 10.49 20.68
CA ASP A 176 -2.12 9.96 21.29
C ASP A 176 -1.19 9.32 20.27
N LEU A 177 -1.72 8.58 19.29
CA LEU A 177 -0.92 8.04 18.20
C LEU A 177 -0.32 9.13 17.32
N MET A 178 -1.03 10.23 17.08
CA MET A 178 -0.49 11.38 16.34
C MET A 178 0.70 12.03 17.07
N VAL A 179 0.60 12.24 18.39
CA VAL A 179 1.70 12.77 19.20
C VAL A 179 2.91 11.80 19.15
N ARG A 180 2.67 10.50 19.23
CA ARG A 180 3.74 9.49 19.13
C ARG A 180 4.40 9.51 17.74
N ILE A 181 3.64 9.63 16.67
CA ILE A 181 4.17 9.76 15.29
C ILE A 181 5.04 11.00 15.14
N LEU A 182 4.71 12.11 15.83
CA LEU A 182 5.50 13.33 15.79
C LEU A 182 6.85 13.21 16.51
N THR A 183 6.96 12.31 17.50
CA THR A 183 8.10 12.28 18.43
C THR A 183 8.92 10.99 18.43
N GLU A 184 8.31 9.80 18.26
CA GLU A 184 8.98 8.51 18.46
C GLU A 184 9.80 8.01 17.24
N PRO A 185 9.38 8.20 15.97
CA PRO A 185 10.16 7.68 14.85
C PRO A 185 11.55 8.31 14.77
N LYS A 186 12.54 7.52 14.35
CA LYS A 186 13.94 7.98 14.23
C LYS A 186 14.09 9.26 13.39
N ASN A 187 13.27 9.43 12.36
CA ASN A 187 13.22 10.63 11.51
C ASN A 187 11.87 11.35 11.66
N CYS A 188 11.40 11.55 12.89
CA CYS A 188 10.16 12.25 13.16
C CYS A 188 10.22 13.71 12.72
N LEU A 189 9.06 14.31 12.42
CA LEU A 189 8.96 15.71 11.99
C LEU A 189 9.61 16.67 13.00
N VAL A 190 9.37 16.47 14.28
CA VAL A 190 9.99 17.28 15.36
C VAL A 190 11.52 17.28 15.26
N SER A 191 12.12 16.11 15.07
CA SER A 191 13.58 15.99 14.92
C SER A 191 14.09 16.65 13.63
N GLN A 192 13.35 16.56 12.55
CA GLN A 192 13.70 17.20 11.28
C GLN A 192 13.69 18.74 11.42
N TYR A 193 12.62 19.30 12.01
CA TYR A 193 12.53 20.74 12.23
C TYR A 193 13.57 21.26 13.22
N LYS A 194 13.82 20.56 14.33
CA LYS A 194 14.91 20.91 15.26
C LYS A 194 16.25 21.00 14.53
N LYS A 195 16.57 20.00 13.72
CA LYS A 195 17.82 19.99 12.94
C LYS A 195 17.87 21.10 11.91
N LEU A 196 16.76 21.46 11.28
CA LEU A 196 16.68 22.55 10.32
C LEU A 196 16.96 23.91 11.00
N PHE A 197 16.32 24.16 12.14
CA PHE A 197 16.50 25.41 12.91
C PHE A 197 17.90 25.51 13.56
N ASP A 198 18.50 24.37 13.92
CA ASP A 198 19.87 24.32 14.44
C ASP A 198 20.89 24.85 13.41
N LEU A 199 20.65 24.66 12.09
CA LEU A 199 21.49 25.26 11.03
C LEU A 199 21.48 26.78 11.08
N ASP A 200 20.37 27.39 11.49
CA ASP A 200 20.22 28.82 11.67
C ASP A 200 20.61 29.29 13.08
N LYS A 201 21.20 28.38 13.91
CA LYS A 201 21.57 28.63 15.32
C LYS A 201 20.36 29.02 16.19
N VAL A 202 19.19 28.48 15.90
CA VAL A 202 17.97 28.64 16.68
C VAL A 202 17.65 27.32 17.38
N ASP A 203 17.54 27.34 18.71
CA ASP A 203 17.09 26.18 19.49
C ASP A 203 15.55 26.14 19.49
N LEU A 204 15.01 25.12 18.82
CA LEU A 204 13.56 24.93 18.70
C LEU A 204 13.08 23.87 19.70
N GLU A 205 12.23 24.26 20.62
CA GLU A 205 11.58 23.35 21.56
C GLU A 205 10.08 23.23 21.30
N PHE A 206 9.58 22.02 21.44
CA PHE A 206 8.14 21.73 21.39
C PHE A 206 7.67 21.31 22.77
N THR A 207 6.77 22.09 23.38
CA THR A 207 6.13 21.69 24.63
C THR A 207 5.10 20.59 24.39
N PRO A 208 4.75 19.77 25.39
CA PRO A 208 3.70 18.76 25.26
C PRO A 208 2.38 19.34 24.77
N GLU A 209 1.99 20.51 25.26
CA GLU A 209 0.76 21.21 24.87
C GLU A 209 0.79 21.64 23.40
N ALA A 210 1.95 22.01 22.87
CA ALA A 210 2.11 22.36 21.46
C ALA A 210 1.93 21.12 20.57
N LEU A 211 2.50 19.99 20.96
CA LEU A 211 2.34 18.72 20.25
C LEU A 211 0.88 18.26 20.26
N ASP A 212 0.21 18.39 21.39
CA ASP A 212 -1.21 18.09 21.54
C ASP A 212 -2.08 18.96 20.64
N ALA A 213 -1.81 20.27 20.59
CA ALA A 213 -2.53 21.20 19.74
C ALA A 213 -2.31 20.93 18.24
N ILE A 214 -1.11 20.49 17.84
CA ILE A 214 -0.82 20.08 16.46
C ILE A 214 -1.64 18.81 16.12
N ALA A 215 -1.64 17.81 17.00
CA ALA A 215 -2.38 16.59 16.81
C ALA A 215 -3.89 16.84 16.66
N GLU A 216 -4.48 17.68 17.51
CA GLU A 216 -5.91 18.07 17.44
C GLU A 216 -6.26 18.76 16.12
N LYS A 217 -5.43 19.72 15.68
CA LYS A 217 -5.64 20.41 14.40
C LYS A 217 -5.54 19.45 13.21
N THR A 218 -4.63 18.49 13.26
CA THR A 218 -4.43 17.49 12.20
C THR A 218 -5.64 16.58 12.09
N ILE A 219 -6.17 16.09 13.21
CA ILE A 219 -7.39 15.27 13.24
C ILE A 219 -8.59 16.06 12.71
N ALA A 220 -8.77 17.32 13.17
CA ALA A 220 -9.86 18.16 12.71
C ALA A 220 -9.84 18.43 11.19
N ARG A 221 -8.65 18.48 10.58
CA ARG A 221 -8.45 18.66 9.14
C ARG A 221 -8.55 17.36 8.33
N LYS A 222 -8.59 16.21 8.98
CA LYS A 222 -8.58 14.86 8.34
C LYS A 222 -7.41 14.67 7.36
N THR A 223 -6.26 15.29 7.62
CA THR A 223 -5.09 15.23 6.74
C THR A 223 -4.20 14.01 7.00
N GLY A 224 -4.52 13.18 7.99
CA GLY A 224 -3.68 12.05 8.40
C GLY A 224 -2.39 12.53 9.08
N ALA A 225 -1.36 11.69 9.03
CA ALA A 225 -0.06 11.97 9.68
C ALA A 225 0.94 12.76 8.81
N ARG A 226 0.51 13.26 7.65
CA ARG A 226 1.33 14.07 6.74
C ARG A 226 1.14 15.56 6.98
#